data_6c27a7d193f494da8dc007b403ed39bf
#
_entry.id   6c27a7d193f494da8dc007b403ed39bf
#
_cell.length_a   1.000
_cell.length_b   1.000
_cell.length_c   1.000
_cell.angle_alpha   90.00
_cell.angle_beta   90.00
_cell.angle_gamma   90.00
#
_symmetry.space_group_name_H-M   'P 1'
#
loop_
_entity.id
_entity.type
_entity.pdbx_description
1 polymer ?
#
loop_
_entity_poly.entity_id
_entity_poly.type
_entity_poly.pdbx_seq_one_letter_code
_entity_poly.pdbx_strand_id
1 'polypeptide(L)'
;MEFVGRHIYGYEPIYFILGTHPGAEFQVSLKYKLFDLNDDWNPLAHSYIAYTQTSFWDLFSQDPSFYDTSYKPSGFLYYPDIFQRNRFQLDLQGGTEHESNGRGGTMERSLNTAYLQPTARFDLPAHLQLTLQPRAWLYFNLGSNNPDMADYRGYADLLAALTWTAPQGGEKIQFATKFRIGDEGNHAGLQFDLRFNLPRLFHFNPTIQLQYFTGYGQTLRQYNQTSSAFRAGLCIWY
;
A
#
# COMPACT_ATOMS: atom_id res chain seq x y z
N MET A 1 7.56 -7.37 10.58
CA MET A 1 7.23 -7.38 12.03
C MET A 1 6.13 -8.40 12.26
N GLU A 2 6.33 -9.37 13.14
CA GLU A 2 5.34 -10.35 13.56
C GLU A 2 4.50 -9.73 14.70
N PHE A 3 3.18 -9.70 14.58
CA PHE A 3 2.32 -9.03 15.56
C PHE A 3 1.77 -9.98 16.64
N VAL A 4 1.34 -11.16 16.23
CA VAL A 4 0.73 -12.14 17.15
C VAL A 4 1.06 -13.54 16.66
N GLY A 5 1.87 -14.28 17.45
CA GLY A 5 2.25 -15.62 17.09
C GLY A 5 3.11 -15.71 15.83
N ARG A 6 3.33 -16.91 15.34
CA ARG A 6 4.29 -17.17 14.25
C ARG A 6 3.77 -16.87 12.82
N HIS A 7 2.53 -16.40 12.67
CA HIS A 7 1.87 -16.35 11.35
C HIS A 7 1.32 -14.99 10.94
N ILE A 8 1.12 -14.03 11.88
CA ILE A 8 0.55 -12.71 11.58
C ILE A 8 1.66 -11.69 11.44
N TYR A 9 1.69 -11.01 10.30
CA TYR A 9 2.68 -9.98 9.95
C TYR A 9 2.00 -8.71 9.47
N GLY A 10 2.65 -7.57 9.62
CA GLY A 10 2.29 -6.38 8.88
C GLY A 10 2.44 -6.62 7.37
N TYR A 11 1.56 -6.00 6.58
CA TYR A 11 1.59 -6.15 5.12
C TYR A 11 1.89 -4.83 4.43
N GLU A 12 0.95 -3.88 4.47
CA GLU A 12 1.18 -2.48 4.08
C GLU A 12 1.28 -1.60 5.34
N PRO A 13 1.79 -0.35 5.28
CA PRO A 13 1.84 0.53 6.43
C PRO A 13 0.48 0.69 7.11
N ILE A 14 0.46 0.68 8.45
CA ILE A 14 -0.72 0.98 9.24
C ILE A 14 -0.61 2.44 9.69
N TYR A 15 -1.61 3.27 9.40
CA TYR A 15 -1.55 4.68 9.73
C TYR A 15 -2.92 5.29 10.06
N PHE A 16 -2.89 6.42 10.77
CA PHE A 16 -3.99 7.34 10.95
C PHE A 16 -3.47 8.76 10.73
N ILE A 17 -3.95 9.42 9.70
CA ILE A 17 -3.50 10.75 9.25
C ILE A 17 -4.70 11.69 9.05
N LEU A 18 -4.51 12.95 9.41
CA LEU A 18 -5.52 14.01 9.35
C LEU A 18 -5.07 15.11 8.39
N GLY A 19 -6.00 15.79 7.75
CA GLY A 19 -5.66 16.89 6.85
C GLY A 19 -6.83 17.43 6.06
N THR A 20 -6.61 17.71 4.77
CA THR A 20 -7.63 18.25 3.88
C THR A 20 -8.71 17.22 3.56
N HIS A 21 -9.83 17.71 2.97
CA HIS A 21 -10.97 16.85 2.63
C HIS A 21 -10.55 15.49 2.00
N PRO A 22 -11.15 14.38 2.44
CA PRO A 22 -12.27 14.23 3.39
C PRO A 22 -11.90 14.30 4.88
N GLY A 23 -10.77 14.84 5.27
CA GLY A 23 -10.43 15.16 6.65
C GLY A 23 -9.54 14.12 7.33
N ALA A 24 -9.86 12.84 7.28
CA ALA A 24 -9.01 11.78 7.81
C ALA A 24 -8.88 10.62 6.83
N GLU A 25 -7.74 9.95 6.91
CA GLU A 25 -7.47 8.69 6.24
C GLU A 25 -6.79 7.73 7.22
N PHE A 26 -7.25 6.49 7.27
CA PHE A 26 -6.54 5.46 8.02
C PHE A 26 -6.46 4.16 7.24
N GLN A 27 -5.40 3.42 7.49
CA GLN A 27 -5.15 2.12 6.90
C GLN A 27 -4.80 1.10 7.98
N VAL A 28 -5.42 -0.07 7.88
CA VAL A 28 -5.04 -1.28 8.62
C VAL A 28 -4.69 -2.35 7.60
N SER A 29 -3.54 -2.99 7.79
CA SER A 29 -3.06 -3.98 6.82
C SER A 29 -2.26 -5.07 7.50
N LEU A 30 -2.70 -6.33 7.30
CA LEU A 30 -2.10 -7.52 7.89
C LEU A 30 -2.06 -8.63 6.85
N LYS A 31 -1.06 -9.51 6.97
CA LYS A 31 -1.00 -10.78 6.24
C LYS A 31 -0.80 -11.96 7.19
N TYR A 32 -1.32 -13.10 6.80
CA TYR A 32 -1.22 -14.37 7.51
C TYR A 32 -0.52 -15.40 6.64
N LYS A 33 0.58 -16.00 7.15
CA LYS A 33 1.25 -17.12 6.48
C LYS A 33 0.42 -18.39 6.68
N LEU A 34 0.00 -19.03 5.60
CA LEU A 34 -0.94 -20.15 5.68
C LEU A 34 -0.30 -21.42 6.24
N PHE A 35 0.94 -21.71 5.84
CA PHE A 35 1.62 -22.95 6.19
C PHE A 35 3.04 -22.69 6.68
N ASP A 36 3.45 -23.41 7.70
CA ASP A 36 4.81 -23.38 8.27
C ASP A 36 5.56 -24.63 7.80
N LEU A 37 5.94 -24.63 6.53
CA LEU A 37 6.67 -25.73 5.90
C LEU A 37 8.14 -25.36 5.75
N ASN A 38 9.03 -26.31 6.06
CA ASN A 38 10.49 -26.18 5.90
C ASN A 38 10.95 -26.67 4.52
N ASP A 39 10.21 -26.34 3.47
CA ASP A 39 10.51 -26.72 2.09
C ASP A 39 10.37 -25.49 1.19
N ASP A 40 11.50 -24.87 0.88
CA ASP A 40 11.58 -23.65 0.08
C ASP A 40 11.11 -23.85 -1.39
N TRP A 41 11.03 -25.10 -1.87
CA TRP A 41 10.52 -25.43 -3.20
C TRP A 41 9.01 -25.63 -3.24
N ASN A 42 8.37 -25.78 -2.09
CA ASN A 42 6.95 -25.99 -1.99
C ASN A 42 6.21 -24.64 -2.04
N PRO A 43 5.39 -24.34 -3.06
CA PRO A 43 4.63 -23.10 -3.14
C PRO A 43 3.76 -22.82 -1.92
N LEU A 44 3.29 -23.86 -1.22
CA LEU A 44 2.49 -23.68 -0.01
C LEU A 44 3.29 -23.03 1.13
N ALA A 45 4.62 -23.23 1.21
CA ALA A 45 5.49 -22.59 2.18
C ALA A 45 5.53 -21.06 2.02
N HIS A 46 5.20 -20.57 0.82
CA HIS A 46 5.21 -19.17 0.42
C HIS A 46 3.82 -18.56 0.30
N SER A 47 2.76 -19.28 0.73
CA SER A 47 1.39 -18.85 0.57
C SER A 47 0.88 -18.01 1.74
N TYR A 48 0.24 -16.90 1.39
CA TYR A 48 -0.30 -15.92 2.32
C TYR A 48 -1.73 -15.54 1.93
N ILE A 49 -2.51 -15.20 2.94
CA ILE A 49 -3.70 -14.38 2.77
C ILE A 49 -3.42 -13.03 3.44
N ALA A 50 -3.99 -11.96 2.90
CA ALA A 50 -3.88 -10.64 3.49
C ALA A 50 -5.20 -9.89 3.41
N TYR A 51 -5.28 -8.88 4.26
CA TYR A 51 -6.37 -7.94 4.27
C TYR A 51 -5.82 -6.54 4.50
N THR A 52 -6.16 -5.63 3.58
CA THR A 52 -5.92 -4.20 3.74
C THR A 52 -7.24 -3.46 3.68
N GLN A 53 -7.45 -2.57 4.62
CA GLN A 53 -8.56 -1.63 4.63
C GLN A 53 -8.02 -0.22 4.67
N THR A 54 -8.41 0.60 3.70
CA THR A 54 -8.14 2.04 3.68
C THR A 54 -9.46 2.77 3.77
N SER A 55 -9.65 3.60 4.80
CA SER A 55 -10.89 4.33 5.02
C SER A 55 -10.62 5.84 5.01
N PHE A 56 -11.50 6.55 4.33
CA PHE A 56 -11.55 8.00 4.28
C PHE A 56 -12.74 8.47 5.10
N TRP A 57 -12.51 9.35 6.04
CA TRP A 57 -13.53 9.83 6.99
C TRP A 57 -13.70 11.33 6.84
N ASP A 58 -14.91 11.76 6.53
CA ASP A 58 -15.28 13.18 6.45
C ASP A 58 -15.48 13.75 7.87
N LEU A 59 -14.36 13.79 8.61
CA LEU A 59 -14.31 14.05 10.04
C LEU A 59 -14.78 15.46 10.39
N PHE A 60 -14.61 16.43 9.51
CA PHE A 60 -14.87 17.84 9.76
C PHE A 60 -16.19 18.34 9.16
N SER A 61 -17.00 17.45 8.59
CA SER A 61 -18.37 17.79 8.13
C SER A 61 -19.33 17.94 9.29
N GLN A 62 -20.51 18.53 9.01
CA GLN A 62 -21.58 18.65 10.00
C GLN A 62 -22.14 17.29 10.46
N ASP A 63 -22.04 16.29 9.60
CA ASP A 63 -22.43 14.90 9.88
C ASP A 63 -21.25 13.97 9.55
N PRO A 64 -20.30 13.79 10.48
CA PRO A 64 -19.10 13.00 10.25
C PRO A 64 -19.45 11.56 9.90
N SER A 65 -19.11 11.15 8.69
CA SER A 65 -19.36 9.82 8.17
C SER A 65 -18.18 9.31 7.36
N PHE A 66 -18.12 8.01 7.12
CA PHE A 66 -17.14 7.46 6.19
C PHE A 66 -17.46 7.91 4.77
N TYR A 67 -16.55 8.68 4.22
CA TYR A 67 -16.63 9.18 2.85
C TYR A 67 -16.52 8.03 1.84
N ASP A 68 -15.52 7.19 2.00
CA ASP A 68 -15.32 5.96 1.27
C ASP A 68 -14.46 4.98 2.07
N THR A 69 -14.54 3.70 1.76
CA THR A 69 -13.67 2.66 2.30
C THR A 69 -13.31 1.70 1.19
N SER A 70 -12.05 1.31 1.13
CA SER A 70 -11.56 0.24 0.25
C SER A 70 -11.22 -0.97 1.09
N TYR A 71 -11.90 -2.10 0.85
CA TYR A 71 -11.67 -3.41 1.45
C TYR A 71 -10.92 -4.27 0.44
N LYS A 72 -9.70 -4.72 0.78
CA LYS A 72 -8.79 -5.45 -0.12
C LYS A 72 -8.36 -6.80 0.48
N PRO A 73 -9.21 -7.83 0.51
CA PRO A 73 -8.75 -9.20 0.75
C PRO A 73 -7.93 -9.70 -0.44
N SER A 74 -6.82 -10.36 -0.16
CA SER A 74 -5.91 -10.90 -1.17
C SER A 74 -5.36 -12.26 -0.77
N GLY A 75 -5.01 -13.08 -1.78
CA GLY A 75 -4.28 -14.32 -1.62
C GLY A 75 -3.11 -14.35 -2.58
N PHE A 76 -1.90 -14.69 -2.10
CA PHE A 76 -0.70 -14.61 -2.92
C PHE A 76 0.40 -15.57 -2.48
N LEU A 77 1.32 -15.80 -3.39
CA LEU A 77 2.63 -16.39 -3.12
C LEU A 77 3.66 -15.27 -2.99
N TYR A 78 4.52 -15.35 -1.98
CA TYR A 78 5.61 -14.42 -1.76
C TYR A 78 6.92 -15.17 -1.60
N TYR A 79 7.83 -14.95 -2.52
CA TYR A 79 9.17 -15.50 -2.54
C TYR A 79 10.17 -14.40 -2.21
N PRO A 80 10.70 -14.35 -0.97
CA PRO A 80 11.80 -13.47 -0.64
C PRO A 80 13.08 -13.95 -1.30
N ASP A 81 13.99 -13.02 -1.57
CA ASP A 81 15.37 -13.29 -1.96
C ASP A 81 15.52 -14.24 -3.16
N ILE A 82 14.61 -14.17 -4.16
CA ILE A 82 14.74 -14.98 -5.38
C ILE A 82 16.05 -14.70 -6.12
N PHE A 83 16.62 -13.54 -5.88
CA PHE A 83 17.98 -13.19 -6.30
C PHE A 83 18.60 -12.22 -5.29
N GLN A 84 19.79 -12.55 -4.79
CA GLN A 84 20.59 -11.69 -3.93
C GLN A 84 22.04 -11.69 -4.37
N ARG A 85 22.59 -10.50 -4.64
CA ARG A 85 24.00 -10.33 -4.98
C ARG A 85 24.53 -8.97 -4.54
N ASN A 86 25.61 -8.96 -3.75
CA ASN A 86 26.22 -7.75 -3.21
C ASN A 86 25.20 -6.86 -2.48
N ARG A 87 24.87 -5.69 -3.07
CA ARG A 87 23.98 -4.67 -2.56
C ARG A 87 22.59 -4.70 -3.23
N PHE A 88 22.29 -5.78 -3.91
CA PHE A 88 21.02 -5.94 -4.62
C PHE A 88 20.26 -7.16 -4.10
N GLN A 89 18.98 -7.00 -3.87
CA GLN A 89 18.03 -8.02 -3.41
C GLN A 89 16.75 -7.91 -4.23
N LEU A 90 16.19 -9.05 -4.62
CA LEU A 90 14.95 -9.14 -5.38
C LEU A 90 14.00 -10.14 -4.74
N ASP A 91 12.79 -9.67 -4.41
CA ASP A 91 11.67 -10.53 -4.02
C ASP A 91 10.64 -10.57 -5.15
N LEU A 92 9.78 -11.59 -5.12
CA LEU A 92 8.66 -11.72 -6.04
C LEU A 92 7.38 -12.05 -5.28
N GLN A 93 6.32 -11.30 -5.57
CA GLN A 93 4.98 -11.57 -5.10
C GLN A 93 4.03 -11.67 -6.29
N GLY A 94 3.11 -12.64 -6.26
CA GLY A 94 2.07 -12.79 -7.28
C GLY A 94 0.83 -13.43 -6.69
N GLY A 95 -0.34 -12.99 -7.12
CA GLY A 95 -1.60 -13.48 -6.56
C GLY A 95 -2.83 -12.79 -7.11
N THR A 96 -3.90 -12.87 -6.35
CA THR A 96 -5.19 -12.24 -6.66
C THR A 96 -5.63 -11.31 -5.53
N GLU A 97 -6.33 -10.26 -5.88
CA GLU A 97 -6.88 -9.29 -4.96
C GLU A 97 -8.29 -8.90 -5.38
N HIS A 98 -9.20 -8.92 -4.44
CA HIS A 98 -10.49 -8.25 -4.54
C HIS A 98 -10.38 -6.86 -3.91
N GLU A 99 -10.97 -5.86 -4.53
CA GLU A 99 -11.13 -4.54 -3.92
C GLU A 99 -12.58 -4.09 -4.08
N SER A 100 -13.23 -3.67 -2.98
CA SER A 100 -14.59 -3.15 -3.01
C SER A 100 -14.79 -2.08 -1.95
N ASN A 101 -15.76 -1.20 -2.18
CA ASN A 101 -16.09 -0.15 -1.20
C ASN A 101 -17.21 -0.53 -0.21
N GLY A 102 -17.72 -1.75 -0.27
CA GLY A 102 -18.77 -2.24 0.64
C GLY A 102 -20.11 -1.52 0.53
N ARG A 103 -20.32 -0.73 -0.52
CA ARG A 103 -21.59 -0.05 -0.76
C ARG A 103 -22.45 -0.85 -1.74
N GLY A 104 -23.75 -0.58 -1.73
CA GLY A 104 -24.70 -1.19 -2.66
C GLY A 104 -25.27 -0.17 -3.67
N GLY A 105 -26.00 -0.69 -4.66
CA GLY A 105 -26.69 0.10 -5.67
C GLY A 105 -25.70 0.87 -6.56
N THR A 106 -26.05 2.09 -6.96
CA THR A 106 -25.26 2.91 -7.88
C THR A 106 -23.91 3.39 -7.29
N MET A 107 -23.74 3.30 -5.97
CA MET A 107 -22.48 3.67 -5.30
C MET A 107 -21.51 2.50 -5.13
N GLU A 108 -21.91 1.29 -5.48
CA GLU A 108 -21.04 0.12 -5.46
C GLU A 108 -19.86 0.31 -6.41
N ARG A 109 -18.66 0.00 -5.93
CA ARG A 109 -17.44 -0.12 -6.74
C ARG A 109 -16.73 -1.38 -6.33
N SER A 110 -16.38 -2.21 -7.29
CA SER A 110 -15.63 -3.43 -7.04
C SER A 110 -14.78 -3.84 -8.23
N LEU A 111 -13.69 -4.52 -7.95
CA LEU A 111 -12.79 -5.06 -8.96
C LEU A 111 -12.07 -6.29 -8.43
N ASN A 112 -11.71 -7.18 -9.34
CA ASN A 112 -10.86 -8.33 -9.05
C ASN A 112 -9.67 -8.32 -10.00
N THR A 113 -8.48 -8.48 -9.43
CA THR A 113 -7.22 -8.45 -10.17
C THR A 113 -6.37 -9.68 -9.90
N ALA A 114 -5.69 -10.15 -10.93
CA ALA A 114 -4.52 -11.02 -10.81
C ALA A 114 -3.28 -10.17 -11.05
N TYR A 115 -2.28 -10.25 -10.19
CA TYR A 115 -1.14 -9.34 -10.23
C TYR A 115 0.21 -10.03 -10.05
N LEU A 116 1.25 -9.35 -10.51
CA LEU A 116 2.65 -9.65 -10.26
C LEU A 116 3.35 -8.40 -9.73
N GLN A 117 4.19 -8.57 -8.70
CA GLN A 117 4.84 -7.48 -7.99
C GLN A 117 6.26 -7.89 -7.57
N PRO A 118 7.27 -7.64 -8.40
CA PRO A 118 8.66 -7.73 -7.95
C PRO A 118 8.99 -6.57 -7.00
N THR A 119 9.90 -6.81 -6.05
CA THR A 119 10.46 -5.78 -5.17
C THR A 119 11.97 -5.83 -5.25
N ALA A 120 12.56 -4.82 -5.87
CA ALA A 120 14.01 -4.66 -6.00
C ALA A 120 14.53 -3.68 -4.93
N ARG A 121 15.54 -4.10 -4.15
CA ARG A 121 16.21 -3.26 -3.15
C ARG A 121 17.67 -3.10 -3.49
N PHE A 122 18.16 -1.87 -3.42
CA PHE A 122 19.54 -1.49 -3.69
C PHE A 122 20.12 -0.78 -2.46
N ASP A 123 21.08 -1.38 -1.81
CA ASP A 123 21.82 -0.72 -0.75
C ASP A 123 22.83 0.26 -1.36
N LEU A 124 22.64 1.53 -1.03
CA LEU A 124 23.47 2.65 -1.50
C LEU A 124 24.46 3.09 -0.42
N PRO A 125 25.51 3.87 -0.78
CA PRO A 125 26.36 4.53 0.22
C PRO A 125 25.54 5.39 1.20
N ALA A 126 26.18 5.81 2.32
CA ALA A 126 25.61 6.69 3.34
C ALA A 126 24.35 6.14 4.02
N HIS A 127 24.25 4.81 4.19
CA HIS A 127 23.12 4.14 4.85
C HIS A 127 21.77 4.35 4.18
N LEU A 128 21.80 4.56 2.86
CA LEU A 128 20.61 4.69 2.03
C LEU A 128 20.22 3.34 1.41
N GLN A 129 18.93 3.10 1.25
CA GLN A 129 18.37 1.99 0.48
C GLN A 129 17.33 2.53 -0.48
N LEU A 130 17.48 2.22 -1.77
CA LEU A 130 16.45 2.45 -2.78
C LEU A 130 15.62 1.19 -2.95
N THR A 131 14.32 1.31 -2.83
CA THR A 131 13.34 0.26 -3.13
C THR A 131 12.53 0.65 -4.36
N LEU A 132 12.44 -0.25 -5.33
CA LEU A 132 11.56 -0.14 -6.49
C LEU A 132 10.60 -1.33 -6.48
N GLN A 133 9.30 -1.05 -6.51
CA GLN A 133 8.25 -2.07 -6.46
C GLN A 133 7.20 -1.76 -7.53
N PRO A 134 7.46 -2.12 -8.79
CA PRO A 134 6.43 -2.12 -9.81
C PRO A 134 5.40 -3.22 -9.50
N ARG A 135 4.13 -2.92 -9.75
CA ARG A 135 3.04 -3.89 -9.71
C ARG A 135 2.26 -3.79 -11.00
N ALA A 136 2.07 -4.91 -11.68
CA ALA A 136 1.23 -5.02 -12.86
C ALA A 136 0.08 -5.99 -12.59
N TRP A 137 -1.09 -5.72 -13.16
CA TRP A 137 -2.28 -6.55 -12.96
C TRP A 137 -3.13 -6.66 -14.21
N LEU A 138 -4.00 -7.68 -14.19
CA LEU A 138 -5.09 -7.86 -15.14
C LEU A 138 -6.40 -7.85 -14.35
N TYR A 139 -7.40 -7.17 -14.86
CA TYR A 139 -8.76 -7.27 -14.34
C TYR A 139 -9.42 -8.52 -14.90
N PHE A 140 -9.92 -9.40 -14.04
CA PHE A 140 -10.73 -10.54 -14.48
C PHE A 140 -12.21 -10.38 -14.14
N ASN A 141 -12.55 -9.37 -13.32
CA ASN A 141 -13.92 -8.93 -13.10
C ASN A 141 -13.91 -7.46 -12.62
N LEU A 142 -14.71 -6.64 -13.26
CA LEU A 142 -15.04 -5.28 -12.85
C LEU A 142 -16.51 -5.21 -12.46
N GLY A 143 -16.83 -4.45 -11.41
CA GLY A 143 -18.20 -4.18 -11.03
C GLY A 143 -18.96 -3.45 -12.15
N SER A 144 -20.23 -3.74 -12.29
CA SER A 144 -21.08 -3.12 -13.34
C SER A 144 -21.15 -1.60 -13.27
N ASN A 145 -20.88 -1.01 -12.10
CA ASN A 145 -20.90 0.43 -11.88
C ASN A 145 -19.53 1.12 -12.07
N ASN A 146 -18.51 0.38 -12.49
CA ASN A 146 -17.17 0.90 -12.74
C ASN A 146 -16.48 0.17 -13.92
N PRO A 147 -17.14 0.05 -15.08
CA PRO A 147 -16.58 -0.68 -16.23
C PRO A 147 -15.35 0.01 -16.84
N ASP A 148 -15.23 1.32 -16.65
CA ASP A 148 -14.16 2.20 -17.10
C ASP A 148 -13.01 2.38 -16.07
N MET A 149 -12.91 1.48 -15.08
CA MET A 149 -11.89 1.58 -14.02
C MET A 149 -10.47 1.63 -14.57
N ALA A 150 -10.20 0.90 -15.66
CA ALA A 150 -8.89 0.83 -16.28
C ALA A 150 -8.46 2.18 -16.89
N ASP A 151 -9.40 2.98 -17.41
CA ASP A 151 -9.12 4.30 -18.00
C ASP A 151 -8.45 5.24 -16.99
N TYR A 152 -8.74 5.05 -15.69
CA TYR A 152 -8.25 5.91 -14.59
C TYR A 152 -7.20 5.24 -13.71
N ARG A 153 -7.25 3.92 -13.54
CA ARG A 153 -6.32 3.19 -12.65
C ARG A 153 -5.30 2.34 -13.42
N GLY A 154 -5.49 2.17 -14.72
CA GLY A 154 -4.60 1.42 -15.61
C GLY A 154 -4.40 -0.02 -15.20
N TYR A 155 -3.26 -0.57 -15.61
CA TYR A 155 -2.86 -1.97 -15.39
C TYR A 155 -1.54 -2.09 -14.63
N ALA A 156 -0.97 -0.96 -14.20
CA ALA A 156 0.28 -0.97 -13.44
C ALA A 156 0.41 0.24 -12.51
N ASP A 157 1.17 0.07 -11.44
CA ASP A 157 1.71 1.16 -10.63
C ASP A 157 3.18 0.93 -10.29
N LEU A 158 3.85 1.98 -9.84
CA LEU A 158 5.21 1.93 -9.36
C LEU A 158 5.30 2.62 -7.99
N LEU A 159 5.72 1.87 -6.99
CA LEU A 159 6.23 2.44 -5.74
C LEU A 159 7.77 2.56 -5.84
N ALA A 160 8.28 3.76 -5.60
CA ALA A 160 9.71 4.00 -5.40
C ALA A 160 9.92 4.63 -4.03
N ALA A 161 10.86 4.10 -3.25
CA ALA A 161 11.15 4.60 -1.91
C ALA A 161 12.65 4.71 -1.66
N LEU A 162 13.08 5.84 -1.09
CA LEU A 162 14.43 6.04 -0.60
C LEU A 162 14.40 6.09 0.92
N THR A 163 15.07 5.14 1.56
CA THR A 163 15.14 5.01 3.03
C THR A 163 16.55 5.29 3.50
N TRP A 164 16.69 6.23 4.42
CA TRP A 164 17.90 6.42 5.22
C TRP A 164 17.72 5.79 6.59
N THR A 165 18.75 5.10 7.07
CA THR A 165 18.79 4.53 8.42
C THR A 165 20.04 5.05 9.13
N ALA A 166 19.88 5.53 10.38
CA ALA A 166 21.01 6.01 11.15
C ALA A 166 22.07 4.94 11.35
N PRO A 167 23.39 5.26 11.34
CA PRO A 167 24.47 4.29 11.49
C PRO A 167 24.39 3.44 12.76
N GLN A 168 23.84 4.01 13.83
CA GLN A 168 23.66 3.33 15.12
C GLN A 168 22.32 2.58 15.23
N GLY A 169 21.50 2.60 14.15
CA GLY A 169 20.15 2.07 14.17
C GLY A 169 19.16 2.98 14.92
N GLY A 170 17.88 2.62 14.86
CA GLY A 170 16.81 3.30 15.59
C GLY A 170 16.13 4.43 14.84
N GLU A 171 16.86 5.36 14.25
CA GLU A 171 16.28 6.46 13.46
C GLU A 171 16.20 6.07 11.98
N LYS A 172 15.03 6.28 11.38
CA LYS A 172 14.78 6.04 9.96
C LYS A 172 13.99 7.19 9.36
N ILE A 173 14.35 7.56 8.14
CA ILE A 173 13.59 8.52 7.31
C ILE A 173 13.36 7.85 5.97
N GLN A 174 12.12 7.86 5.49
CA GLN A 174 11.76 7.36 4.17
C GLN A 174 10.99 8.42 3.40
N PHE A 175 11.41 8.66 2.18
CA PHE A 175 10.61 9.31 1.17
C PHE A 175 10.14 8.26 0.16
N ALA A 176 8.83 8.15 -0.03
CA ALA A 176 8.24 7.21 -0.98
C ALA A 176 7.31 7.95 -1.94
N THR A 177 7.24 7.47 -3.16
CA THR A 177 6.27 7.92 -4.16
C THR A 177 5.58 6.72 -4.77
N LYS A 178 4.26 6.81 -4.97
CA LYS A 178 3.47 5.85 -5.71
C LYS A 178 2.86 6.55 -6.92
N PHE A 179 3.22 6.07 -8.10
CA PHE A 179 2.73 6.56 -9.36
C PHE A 179 1.84 5.51 -10.03
N ARG A 180 0.72 5.96 -10.58
CA ARG A 180 -0.21 5.17 -11.38
C ARG A 180 -0.67 5.99 -12.57
N ILE A 181 -0.90 5.34 -13.70
CA ILE A 181 -1.41 5.96 -14.91
C ILE A 181 -2.51 5.09 -15.50
N GLY A 182 -3.60 5.71 -15.96
CA GLY A 182 -4.67 5.05 -16.68
C GLY A 182 -4.20 4.50 -18.03
N ASP A 183 -4.96 3.60 -18.62
CA ASP A 183 -4.57 2.87 -19.84
C ASP A 183 -4.35 3.76 -21.06
N GLU A 184 -5.10 4.86 -21.18
CA GLU A 184 -4.91 5.86 -22.26
C GLU A 184 -3.76 6.85 -21.98
N GLY A 185 -3.09 6.76 -20.80
CA GLY A 185 -1.97 7.62 -20.45
C GLY A 185 -2.30 9.05 -20.06
N ASN A 186 -3.57 9.43 -19.94
CA ASN A 186 -4.04 10.78 -19.66
C ASN A 186 -4.62 10.98 -18.25
N HIS A 187 -4.83 9.91 -17.50
CA HIS A 187 -5.34 9.94 -16.12
C HIS A 187 -4.27 9.41 -15.17
N ALA A 188 -3.57 10.29 -14.48
CA ALA A 188 -2.52 9.90 -13.54
C ALA A 188 -2.93 10.14 -12.09
N GLY A 189 -2.46 9.29 -11.20
CA GLY A 189 -2.48 9.45 -9.75
C GLY A 189 -1.07 9.40 -9.19
N LEU A 190 -0.75 10.34 -8.30
CA LEU A 190 0.56 10.47 -7.69
C LEU A 190 0.42 10.69 -6.19
N GLN A 191 1.09 9.87 -5.40
CA GLN A 191 1.16 9.98 -3.96
C GLN A 191 2.60 10.10 -3.50
N PHE A 192 2.84 11.01 -2.58
CA PHE A 192 4.11 11.17 -1.88
C PHE A 192 3.90 10.92 -0.39
N ASP A 193 4.77 10.13 0.21
CA ASP A 193 4.81 9.88 1.64
C ASP A 193 6.20 10.22 2.18
N LEU A 194 6.26 11.01 3.24
CA LEU A 194 7.45 11.20 4.05
C LEU A 194 7.18 10.59 5.42
N ARG A 195 7.97 9.59 5.81
CA ARG A 195 7.89 8.89 7.10
C ARG A 195 9.18 9.08 7.86
N PHE A 196 9.08 9.39 9.14
CA PHE A 196 10.25 9.47 10.02
C PHE A 196 9.88 9.09 11.44
N ASN A 197 10.71 8.30 12.08
CA ASN A 197 10.52 7.94 13.47
C ASN A 197 11.28 8.92 14.40
N LEU A 198 10.72 9.13 15.59
CA LEU A 198 11.22 10.03 16.61
C LEU A 198 11.57 9.24 17.89
N PRO A 199 12.63 8.41 17.88
CA PRO A 199 12.86 7.41 18.93
C PRO A 199 13.17 8.00 20.31
N ARG A 200 13.47 9.29 20.39
CA ARG A 200 13.89 9.94 21.65
C ARG A 200 12.83 10.91 22.22
N LEU A 201 11.73 11.12 21.52
CA LEU A 201 10.75 12.14 21.92
C LEU A 201 9.74 11.60 22.96
N PHE A 202 9.49 10.27 22.97
CA PHE A 202 8.50 9.61 23.83
C PHE A 202 9.02 8.24 24.26
N HIS A 203 8.43 7.67 25.30
CA HIS A 203 8.71 6.30 25.73
C HIS A 203 8.35 5.22 24.70
N PHE A 204 7.59 5.56 23.66
CA PHE A 204 7.32 4.76 22.47
C PHE A 204 7.94 5.45 21.25
N ASN A 205 8.31 4.69 20.24
CA ASN A 205 8.93 5.21 19.01
C ASN A 205 7.86 5.55 17.96
N PRO A 206 7.21 6.73 18.03
CA PRO A 206 6.19 7.10 17.06
C PRO A 206 6.87 7.35 15.71
N THR A 207 6.23 6.87 14.66
CA THR A 207 6.57 7.25 13.30
C THR A 207 5.53 8.27 12.82
N ILE A 208 6.02 9.42 12.39
CA ILE A 208 5.20 10.45 11.76
C ILE A 208 5.12 10.16 10.27
N GLN A 209 3.95 10.33 9.69
CA GLN A 209 3.72 10.29 8.25
C GLN A 209 3.13 11.60 7.78
N LEU A 210 3.74 12.17 6.74
CA LEU A 210 3.19 13.24 5.92
C LEU A 210 2.85 12.64 4.56
N GLN A 211 1.65 12.90 4.05
CA GLN A 211 1.19 12.39 2.78
C GLN A 211 0.65 13.54 1.92
N TYR A 212 1.00 13.52 0.65
CA TYR A 212 0.37 14.34 -0.37
C TYR A 212 -0.09 13.46 -1.53
N PHE A 213 -1.35 13.57 -1.90
CA PHE A 213 -1.92 12.92 -3.06
C PHE A 213 -2.40 13.96 -4.07
N THR A 214 -2.25 13.67 -5.36
CA THR A 214 -2.84 14.44 -6.45
C THR A 214 -3.17 13.54 -7.65
N GLY A 215 -4.29 13.82 -8.32
CA GLY A 215 -4.73 13.11 -9.52
C GLY A 215 -5.96 12.23 -9.32
N TYR A 216 -6.03 11.15 -10.09
CA TYR A 216 -7.16 10.23 -10.13
C TYR A 216 -6.96 9.00 -9.23
N GLY A 217 -8.08 8.34 -8.86
CA GLY A 217 -8.03 7.02 -8.20
C GLY A 217 -7.62 7.04 -6.73
N GLN A 218 -7.77 8.17 -6.01
CA GLN A 218 -7.52 8.21 -4.58
C GLN A 218 -8.49 7.31 -3.82
N THR A 219 -9.78 7.38 -4.14
CA THR A 219 -10.83 6.54 -3.57
C THR A 219 -11.49 5.68 -4.64
N LEU A 220 -12.14 4.58 -4.27
CA LEU A 220 -12.94 3.80 -5.20
C LEU A 220 -14.20 4.55 -5.62
N ARG A 221 -14.83 5.27 -4.70
CA ARG A 221 -16.07 6.02 -4.95
C ARG A 221 -15.90 7.04 -6.07
N GLN A 222 -14.76 7.73 -6.09
CA GLN A 222 -14.47 8.80 -7.04
C GLN A 222 -13.20 8.51 -7.84
N TYR A 223 -13.02 7.26 -8.29
CA TYR A 223 -11.84 6.85 -9.04
C TYR A 223 -11.63 7.67 -10.33
N ASN A 224 -12.71 8.17 -10.91
CA ASN A 224 -12.76 8.95 -12.16
C ASN A 224 -12.80 10.48 -11.93
N GLN A 225 -12.51 10.95 -10.72
CA GLN A 225 -12.40 12.37 -10.40
C GLN A 225 -11.01 12.69 -9.90
N THR A 226 -10.54 13.89 -10.23
CA THR A 226 -9.28 14.39 -9.67
C THR A 226 -9.48 14.85 -8.23
N SER A 227 -8.49 14.58 -7.41
CA SER A 227 -8.41 15.09 -6.04
C SER A 227 -6.99 15.52 -5.71
N SER A 228 -6.86 16.39 -4.71
CA SER A 228 -5.59 16.73 -4.10
C SER A 228 -5.80 16.82 -2.60
N ALA A 229 -4.94 16.15 -1.84
CA ALA A 229 -5.06 16.09 -0.39
C ALA A 229 -3.68 16.08 0.27
N PHE A 230 -3.54 16.87 1.34
CA PHE A 230 -2.41 16.81 2.24
C PHE A 230 -2.88 16.32 3.61
N ARG A 231 -2.16 15.35 4.19
CA ARG A 231 -2.46 14.76 5.49
C ARG A 231 -1.20 14.50 6.28
N ALA A 232 -1.33 14.53 7.61
CA ALA A 232 -0.25 14.24 8.54
C ALA A 232 -0.77 13.44 9.74
N GLY A 233 0.04 12.56 10.30
CA GLY A 233 -0.33 11.80 11.48
C GLY A 233 0.67 10.72 11.85
N LEU A 234 0.18 9.65 12.45
CA LEU A 234 1.00 8.56 12.97
C LEU A 234 0.91 7.33 12.06
N CYS A 235 2.02 6.59 11.96
CA CYS A 235 2.02 5.30 11.30
C CYS A 235 2.86 4.26 12.06
N ILE A 236 2.58 3.00 11.77
CA ILE A 236 3.43 1.85 12.05
C ILE A 236 3.99 1.41 10.71
N TRP A 237 5.30 1.50 10.58
CA TRP A 237 6.02 1.16 9.38
C TRP A 237 7.15 0.16 9.72
N TYR A 238 7.32 -0.88 8.90
CA TYR A 238 8.21 -2.02 9.14
C TYR A 238 9.44 -2.00 8.24
#